data_fd8a7b0bdad6b6f06f1e92638c5c2c37
#
_entry.id   fd8a7b0bdad6b6f06f1e92638c5c2c37
#
_cell.length_a   1.000
_cell.length_b   1.000
_cell.length_c   1.000
_cell.angle_alpha   90.00
_cell.angle_beta   90.00
_cell.angle_gamma   90.00
#
_symmetry.space_group_name_H-M   'P 1'
#
loop_
_entity.id
_entity.type
_entity.pdbx_description
1 polymer ?
#
loop_
_entity_poly.entity_id
_entity_poly.type
_entity_poly.pdbx_seq_one_letter_code
_entity_poly.pdbx_strand_id
1 'polypeptide(L)'
;MKILLINQPLGNRGDESAHRALIRAILNRISNIQIRVLFVDCYSIASVDQYDIHDEIVEYLNIHSVRGYNRMGYKSLKQKHFCKLLWEIHPTTKAILNQYRWADVIVCAPGGINLGGFQDWRHLYMLKLAEYTCKPLAYFGRSFGPFVQDTPESKKFYNMSCEILHYFSYLSIRDHKTALLADKMGLNYIETVDTAFLDSPKVYLPYEIRNAIKRPYVVMVPNELTWHYAYKGKISRQKLVDFYTDIAKSLLKRDANMQVVMLPQLYGTSLLDVDFFRDIADNILDRRVVVLPDCYSSDVQQSIIRDASLLIGARYHSIVFALNQSVPFIALSYEHKISGLLERLKRSDVCIDIAELILSESGRKECLDKISKLLPIVVSDCQAQEEAKKIAANGFDKFINYIEKFK
;
A
#
# COMPACT_ATOMS: atom_id res chain seq x y z
N MET A 1 -8.36 -26.52 4.60
CA MET A 1 -9.03 -25.21 4.40
C MET A 1 -8.49 -24.56 3.14
N LYS A 2 -9.37 -23.95 2.34
CA LYS A 2 -9.06 -23.31 1.05
C LYS A 2 -9.28 -21.80 1.15
N ILE A 3 -8.22 -21.03 1.04
CA ILE A 3 -8.27 -19.56 1.07
C ILE A 3 -8.02 -19.01 -0.32
N LEU A 4 -8.86 -18.07 -0.76
CA LEU A 4 -8.67 -17.33 -1.99
C LEU A 4 -8.39 -15.86 -1.66
N LEU A 5 -7.19 -15.39 -2.01
CA LEU A 5 -6.87 -13.96 -1.97
C LEU A 5 -7.26 -13.30 -3.30
N ILE A 6 -7.99 -12.19 -3.21
CA ILE A 6 -8.40 -11.39 -4.36
C ILE A 6 -7.95 -9.94 -4.18
N ASN A 7 -7.93 -9.19 -5.28
CA ASN A 7 -7.60 -7.77 -5.26
C ASN A 7 -6.21 -7.44 -4.70
N GLN A 8 -5.24 -8.37 -4.89
CA GLN A 8 -3.85 -8.11 -4.54
C GLN A 8 -3.29 -7.02 -5.45
N PRO A 9 -2.86 -5.86 -4.90
CA PRO A 9 -2.20 -4.83 -5.70
C PRO A 9 -0.83 -5.31 -6.18
N LEU A 10 -0.45 -4.91 -7.38
CA LEU A 10 0.87 -5.16 -7.99
C LEU A 10 1.59 -3.83 -8.27
N GLY A 11 2.89 -3.89 -8.46
CA GLY A 11 3.69 -2.73 -8.86
C GLY A 11 4.08 -1.80 -7.71
N ASN A 12 3.94 -2.23 -6.44
CA ASN A 12 4.33 -1.45 -5.27
C ASN A 12 4.98 -2.35 -4.21
N ARG A 13 6.19 -2.01 -3.79
CA ARG A 13 6.98 -2.78 -2.79
C ARG A 13 6.33 -2.84 -1.41
N GLY A 14 5.54 -1.83 -1.07
CA GLY A 14 4.78 -1.84 0.17
C GLY A 14 3.65 -2.86 0.16
N ASP A 15 2.86 -2.90 -0.91
CA ASP A 15 1.80 -3.90 -1.06
C ASP A 15 2.39 -5.32 -1.16
N GLU A 16 3.58 -5.48 -1.76
CA GLU A 16 4.36 -6.73 -1.74
C GLU A 16 4.71 -7.14 -0.30
N SER A 17 5.24 -6.21 0.51
CA SER A 17 5.57 -6.49 1.91
C SER A 17 4.36 -6.94 2.71
N ALA A 18 3.24 -6.23 2.57
CA ALA A 18 1.99 -6.57 3.25
C ALA A 18 1.47 -7.96 2.85
N HIS A 19 1.58 -8.31 1.57
CA HIS A 19 1.22 -9.63 1.05
C HIS A 19 2.12 -10.73 1.61
N ARG A 20 3.45 -10.58 1.50
CA ARG A 20 4.43 -11.55 2.00
C ARG A 20 4.26 -11.80 3.49
N ALA A 21 4.09 -10.74 4.27
CA ALA A 21 3.90 -10.83 5.71
C ALA A 21 2.61 -11.58 6.06
N LEU A 22 1.49 -11.31 5.36
CA LEU A 22 0.23 -12.02 5.57
C LEU A 22 0.36 -13.51 5.26
N ILE A 23 0.90 -13.87 4.09
CA ILE A 23 1.02 -15.28 3.69
C ILE A 23 1.96 -16.04 4.64
N ARG A 24 3.14 -15.48 4.96
CA ARG A 24 4.07 -16.09 5.92
C ARG A 24 3.42 -16.30 7.28
N ALA A 25 2.66 -15.32 7.77
CA ALA A 25 1.95 -15.44 9.04
C ALA A 25 0.87 -16.53 9.00
N ILE A 26 0.11 -16.66 7.90
CA ILE A 26 -0.89 -17.73 7.72
C ILE A 26 -0.21 -19.11 7.69
N LEU A 27 0.83 -19.28 6.87
CA LEU A 27 1.56 -20.55 6.74
C LEU A 27 2.18 -21.01 8.07
N ASN A 28 2.68 -20.06 8.87
CA ASN A 28 3.23 -20.34 10.19
C ASN A 28 2.17 -20.73 11.24
N ARG A 29 0.90 -20.39 11.03
CA ARG A 29 -0.16 -20.56 12.03
C ARG A 29 -1.11 -21.72 11.71
N ILE A 30 -1.34 -22.03 10.44
CA ILE A 30 -2.35 -23.00 10.02
C ILE A 30 -1.70 -24.12 9.21
N SER A 31 -1.82 -25.34 9.69
CA SER A 31 -1.51 -26.55 8.93
C SER A 31 -2.69 -26.97 8.04
N ASN A 32 -2.42 -27.77 6.99
CA ASN A 32 -3.44 -28.30 6.07
C ASN A 32 -4.30 -27.23 5.39
N ILE A 33 -3.63 -26.26 4.79
CA ILE A 33 -4.21 -25.13 4.07
C ILE A 33 -3.81 -25.18 2.59
N GLN A 34 -4.65 -24.64 1.73
CA GLN A 34 -4.34 -24.31 0.34
C GLN A 34 -4.68 -22.84 0.12
N ILE A 35 -3.75 -22.09 -0.42
CA ILE A 35 -3.91 -20.66 -0.69
C ILE A 35 -3.84 -20.44 -2.20
N ARG A 36 -4.83 -19.73 -2.75
CA ARG A 36 -4.77 -19.19 -4.12
C ARG A 36 -4.75 -17.68 -4.09
N VAL A 37 -3.92 -17.09 -4.92
CA VAL A 37 -3.88 -15.64 -5.16
C VAL A 37 -4.35 -15.39 -6.58
N LEU A 38 -5.49 -14.73 -6.73
CA LEU A 38 -6.14 -14.57 -8.03
C LEU A 38 -5.85 -13.20 -8.64
N PHE A 39 -5.30 -13.23 -9.83
CA PHE A 39 -5.13 -12.07 -10.72
C PHE A 39 -6.00 -12.22 -11.98
N VAL A 40 -6.34 -11.09 -12.57
CA VAL A 40 -7.01 -11.02 -13.88
C VAL A 40 -6.27 -10.03 -14.75
N ASP A 41 -5.84 -10.49 -15.95
CA ASP A 41 -5.04 -9.69 -16.88
C ASP A 41 -3.76 -9.10 -16.27
N CYS A 42 -3.07 -9.88 -15.47
CA CYS A 42 -1.72 -9.50 -15.04
C CYS A 42 -0.76 -9.69 -16.22
N TYR A 43 -0.28 -8.56 -16.77
CA TYR A 43 0.53 -8.57 -17.99
C TYR A 43 2.00 -8.93 -17.79
N SER A 44 2.44 -9.04 -16.55
CA SER A 44 3.82 -9.37 -16.23
C SER A 44 3.89 -10.51 -15.24
N ILE A 45 4.24 -11.70 -15.72
CA ILE A 45 4.59 -12.85 -14.87
C ILE A 45 5.76 -12.46 -13.94
N ALA A 46 6.75 -11.70 -14.44
CA ALA A 46 7.83 -11.16 -13.62
C ALA A 46 7.34 -10.31 -12.43
N SER A 47 6.17 -9.65 -12.55
CA SER A 47 5.56 -8.93 -11.43
C SER A 47 4.97 -9.88 -10.39
N VAL A 48 4.50 -11.05 -10.80
CA VAL A 48 3.98 -12.10 -9.91
C VAL A 48 5.13 -12.82 -9.23
N ASP A 49 6.20 -13.16 -9.96
CA ASP A 49 7.38 -13.85 -9.42
C ASP A 49 8.02 -13.07 -8.25
N GLN A 50 7.92 -11.74 -8.27
CA GLN A 50 8.41 -10.90 -7.17
C GLN A 50 7.56 -11.00 -5.90
N TYR A 51 6.28 -11.34 -6.02
CA TYR A 51 5.38 -11.58 -4.88
C TYR A 51 5.42 -13.03 -4.41
N ASP A 52 5.90 -13.94 -5.25
CA ASP A 52 5.90 -15.36 -4.97
C ASP A 52 6.68 -15.67 -3.69
N ILE A 53 6.05 -16.45 -2.83
CA ILE A 53 6.64 -16.97 -1.59
C ILE A 53 7.35 -18.30 -1.83
N HIS A 54 7.26 -18.83 -3.08
CA HIS A 54 7.85 -20.12 -3.49
C HIS A 54 7.49 -21.26 -2.52
N ASP A 55 6.22 -21.33 -2.14
CA ASP A 55 5.67 -22.38 -1.31
C ASP A 55 4.69 -23.22 -2.12
N GLU A 56 4.81 -24.56 -2.08
CA GLU A 56 3.95 -25.49 -2.83
C GLU A 56 2.46 -25.36 -2.43
N ILE A 57 2.18 -24.78 -1.27
CA ILE A 57 0.82 -24.57 -0.74
C ILE A 57 0.16 -23.34 -1.34
N VAL A 58 0.97 -22.41 -1.94
CA VAL A 58 0.50 -21.13 -2.47
C VAL A 58 0.50 -21.16 -3.99
N GLU A 59 -0.66 -21.06 -4.60
CA GLU A 59 -0.85 -21.03 -6.06
C GLU A 59 -1.19 -19.61 -6.53
N TYR A 60 -0.40 -19.05 -7.44
CA TYR A 60 -0.65 -17.76 -8.07
C TYR A 60 -1.35 -17.98 -9.42
N LEU A 61 -2.62 -17.57 -9.51
CA LEU A 61 -3.48 -17.77 -10.68
C LEU A 61 -3.66 -16.48 -11.45
N ASN A 62 -3.36 -16.47 -12.74
CA ASN A 62 -3.67 -15.37 -13.63
C ASN A 62 -4.69 -15.80 -14.69
N ILE A 63 -5.90 -15.27 -14.60
CA ILE A 63 -6.96 -15.50 -15.60
C ILE A 63 -6.83 -14.45 -16.70
N HIS A 64 -6.55 -14.90 -17.93
CA HIS A 64 -6.56 -14.02 -19.10
C HIS A 64 -7.99 -13.77 -19.58
N SER A 65 -8.34 -12.49 -19.69
CA SER A 65 -9.69 -12.12 -20.10
C SER A 65 -9.90 -12.28 -21.60
N VAL A 66 -11.09 -12.76 -21.98
CA VAL A 66 -11.52 -12.78 -23.37
C VAL A 66 -12.31 -11.52 -23.73
N ARG A 67 -12.52 -11.32 -25.05
CA ARG A 67 -13.27 -10.18 -25.58
C ARG A 67 -14.61 -10.00 -24.85
N GLY A 68 -14.90 -8.77 -24.45
CA GLY A 68 -16.15 -8.40 -23.80
C GLY A 68 -16.08 -8.39 -22.27
N TYR A 69 -15.03 -8.95 -21.65
CA TYR A 69 -14.90 -9.01 -20.19
C TYR A 69 -15.11 -7.65 -19.49
N ASN A 70 -14.45 -6.60 -19.96
CA ASN A 70 -14.59 -5.28 -19.36
C ASN A 70 -16.04 -4.76 -19.41
N ARG A 71 -16.78 -5.04 -20.51
CA ARG A 71 -18.17 -4.62 -20.66
C ARG A 71 -19.12 -5.43 -19.82
N MET A 72 -18.95 -6.75 -19.78
CA MET A 72 -19.76 -7.70 -19.02
C MET A 72 -19.37 -7.74 -17.55
N GLY A 73 -18.10 -7.39 -17.24
CA GLY A 73 -17.53 -7.30 -15.89
C GLY A 73 -17.82 -5.96 -15.22
N TYR A 74 -16.75 -5.25 -14.82
CA TYR A 74 -16.89 -4.06 -13.96
C TYR A 74 -17.72 -2.93 -14.58
N LYS A 75 -17.72 -2.76 -15.92
CA LYS A 75 -18.58 -1.75 -16.58
C LYS A 75 -20.07 -2.07 -16.47
N SER A 76 -20.42 -3.33 -16.26
CA SER A 76 -21.80 -3.73 -16.04
C SER A 76 -22.40 -3.14 -14.77
N LEU A 77 -21.55 -2.98 -13.73
CA LEU A 77 -21.97 -2.35 -12.47
C LEU A 77 -22.43 -0.89 -12.64
N LYS A 78 -21.90 -0.20 -13.68
CA LYS A 78 -22.30 1.18 -13.98
C LYS A 78 -23.65 1.29 -14.63
N GLN A 79 -24.19 0.21 -15.23
CA GLN A 79 -25.48 0.21 -15.93
C GLN A 79 -26.65 0.23 -14.95
N LYS A 80 -27.76 0.87 -15.35
CA LYS A 80 -28.97 0.97 -14.51
C LYS A 80 -29.63 -0.39 -14.28
N HIS A 81 -29.64 -1.22 -15.31
CA HIS A 81 -30.19 -2.57 -15.26
C HIS A 81 -29.17 -3.55 -15.84
N PHE A 82 -28.65 -4.44 -15.01
CA PHE A 82 -27.73 -5.48 -15.44
C PHE A 82 -28.18 -6.83 -14.86
N CYS A 83 -28.25 -7.84 -15.75
CA CYS A 83 -28.59 -9.20 -15.34
C CYS A 83 -27.35 -9.92 -14.84
N LYS A 84 -27.27 -10.18 -13.53
CA LYS A 84 -26.15 -10.89 -12.89
C LYS A 84 -25.94 -12.32 -13.45
N LEU A 85 -26.97 -12.94 -14.03
CA LEU A 85 -26.86 -14.25 -14.71
C LEU A 85 -25.85 -14.25 -15.86
N LEU A 86 -25.62 -13.09 -16.49
CA LEU A 86 -24.60 -12.97 -17.54
C LEU A 86 -23.19 -13.21 -17.01
N TRP A 87 -22.95 -13.10 -15.70
CA TRP A 87 -21.67 -13.44 -15.09
C TRP A 87 -21.38 -14.94 -15.18
N GLU A 88 -22.41 -15.79 -15.14
CA GLU A 88 -22.27 -17.25 -15.30
C GLU A 88 -21.98 -17.68 -16.74
N ILE A 89 -22.34 -16.83 -17.70
CA ILE A 89 -22.23 -17.16 -19.14
C ILE A 89 -20.86 -16.69 -19.70
N HIS A 90 -20.38 -15.52 -19.26
CA HIS A 90 -19.14 -14.98 -19.80
C HIS A 90 -17.92 -15.82 -19.36
N PRO A 91 -17.08 -16.34 -20.28
CA PRO A 91 -16.04 -17.33 -19.94
C PRO A 91 -15.07 -16.84 -18.86
N THR A 92 -14.58 -15.61 -18.93
CA THR A 92 -13.65 -15.04 -17.92
C THR A 92 -14.33 -14.95 -16.55
N THR A 93 -15.55 -14.40 -16.49
CA THR A 93 -16.27 -14.27 -15.22
C THR A 93 -16.60 -15.62 -14.63
N LYS A 94 -17.01 -16.59 -15.45
CA LYS A 94 -17.24 -17.99 -15.03
C LYS A 94 -15.96 -18.62 -14.46
N ALA A 95 -14.82 -18.40 -15.11
CA ALA A 95 -13.53 -18.89 -14.60
C ALA A 95 -13.20 -18.27 -13.21
N ILE A 96 -13.44 -16.97 -13.03
CA ILE A 96 -13.31 -16.29 -11.74
C ILE A 96 -14.27 -16.88 -10.71
N LEU A 97 -15.55 -17.04 -11.03
CA LEU A 97 -16.57 -17.61 -10.15
C LEU A 97 -16.24 -19.05 -9.73
N ASN A 98 -15.60 -19.83 -10.60
CA ASN A 98 -15.14 -21.17 -10.25
C ASN A 98 -14.06 -21.14 -9.16
N GLN A 99 -13.14 -20.16 -9.20
CA GLN A 99 -12.16 -19.98 -8.12
C GLN A 99 -12.84 -19.55 -6.81
N TYR A 100 -13.86 -18.69 -6.88
CA TYR A 100 -14.61 -18.28 -5.70
C TYR A 100 -15.36 -19.45 -5.06
N ARG A 101 -15.99 -20.30 -5.89
CA ARG A 101 -16.67 -21.52 -5.41
C ARG A 101 -15.74 -22.56 -4.82
N TRP A 102 -14.49 -22.62 -5.32
CA TRP A 102 -13.45 -23.50 -4.76
C TRP A 102 -13.07 -23.12 -3.33
N ALA A 103 -13.08 -21.83 -2.98
CA ALA A 103 -12.65 -21.35 -1.68
C ALA A 103 -13.66 -21.63 -0.57
N ASP A 104 -13.15 -21.90 0.63
CA ASP A 104 -13.95 -21.91 1.86
C ASP A 104 -14.15 -20.49 2.36
N VAL A 105 -13.12 -19.62 2.23
CA VAL A 105 -13.16 -18.20 2.56
C VAL A 105 -12.42 -17.37 1.51
N ILE A 106 -12.97 -16.21 1.19
CA ILE A 106 -12.37 -15.23 0.28
C ILE A 106 -11.80 -14.07 1.11
N VAL A 107 -10.58 -13.69 0.83
CA VAL A 107 -9.89 -12.58 1.52
C VAL A 107 -9.55 -11.49 0.51
N CYS A 108 -10.11 -10.31 0.69
CA CYS A 108 -9.61 -9.13 0.00
C CYS A 108 -8.23 -8.81 0.56
N ALA A 109 -7.20 -9.00 -0.26
CA ALA A 109 -5.80 -8.86 0.13
C ALA A 109 -5.49 -7.47 0.70
N PRO A 110 -4.52 -7.34 1.61
CA PRO A 110 -4.11 -6.03 2.14
C PRO A 110 -3.65 -5.09 1.02
N GLY A 111 -3.80 -3.78 1.22
CA GLY A 111 -3.43 -2.80 0.20
C GLY A 111 -4.03 -1.43 0.40
N GLY A 112 -4.00 -0.62 -0.67
CA GLY A 112 -4.40 0.78 -0.66
C GLY A 112 -5.90 1.07 -0.63
N ILE A 113 -6.25 2.33 -0.93
CA ILE A 113 -7.62 2.85 -0.95
C ILE A 113 -8.22 2.65 -2.34
N ASN A 114 -8.80 1.49 -2.61
CA ASN A 114 -9.51 1.21 -3.87
C ASN A 114 -11.00 1.59 -3.74
N LEU A 115 -11.60 1.34 -2.56
CA LEU A 115 -12.93 1.85 -2.23
C LEU A 115 -12.81 3.25 -1.66
N GLY A 116 -12.89 4.27 -2.50
CA GLY A 116 -12.71 5.67 -2.14
C GLY A 116 -12.63 6.60 -3.34
N GLY A 117 -11.87 7.69 -3.23
CA GLY A 117 -11.76 8.73 -4.25
C GLY A 117 -11.26 8.26 -5.62
N PHE A 118 -10.50 7.17 -5.69
CA PHE A 118 -10.07 6.56 -6.94
C PHE A 118 -11.18 5.84 -7.70
N GLN A 119 -12.29 5.49 -7.04
CA GLN A 119 -13.43 4.79 -7.62
C GLN A 119 -13.02 3.56 -8.46
N ASP A 120 -12.27 2.64 -7.87
CA ASP A 120 -11.82 1.43 -8.55
C ASP A 120 -12.96 0.43 -8.77
N TRP A 121 -13.63 0.58 -9.91
CA TRP A 121 -14.73 -0.28 -10.31
C TRP A 121 -14.32 -1.74 -10.54
N ARG A 122 -13.06 -2.00 -10.90
CA ARG A 122 -12.57 -3.39 -11.05
C ARG A 122 -12.46 -4.05 -9.68
N HIS A 123 -11.90 -3.34 -8.71
CA HIS A 123 -11.82 -3.80 -7.33
C HIS A 123 -13.20 -4.09 -6.75
N LEU A 124 -14.14 -3.14 -6.90
CA LEU A 124 -15.53 -3.31 -6.46
C LEU A 124 -16.22 -4.49 -7.14
N TYR A 125 -15.96 -4.70 -8.45
CA TYR A 125 -16.51 -5.81 -9.21
C TYR A 125 -16.07 -7.16 -8.64
N MET A 126 -14.80 -7.35 -8.36
CA MET A 126 -14.30 -8.59 -7.75
C MET A 126 -14.96 -8.88 -6.40
N LEU A 127 -15.19 -7.85 -5.58
CA LEU A 127 -15.91 -7.99 -4.31
C LEU A 127 -17.39 -8.36 -4.53
N LYS A 128 -18.06 -7.76 -5.53
CA LYS A 128 -19.46 -8.08 -5.88
C LYS A 128 -19.62 -9.49 -6.45
N LEU A 129 -18.57 -10.06 -7.08
CA LEU A 129 -18.57 -11.47 -7.46
C LEU A 129 -18.49 -12.39 -6.23
N ALA A 130 -17.73 -12.01 -5.20
CA ALA A 130 -17.69 -12.76 -3.94
C ALA A 130 -19.06 -12.75 -3.26
N GLU A 131 -19.69 -11.58 -3.15
CA GLU A 131 -21.08 -11.45 -2.66
C GLU A 131 -22.05 -12.33 -3.45
N TYR A 132 -21.94 -12.33 -4.79
CA TYR A 132 -22.79 -13.15 -5.66
C TYR A 132 -22.66 -14.66 -5.39
N THR A 133 -21.48 -15.14 -5.01
CA THR A 133 -21.24 -16.55 -4.67
C THR A 133 -21.66 -16.91 -3.24
N CYS A 134 -22.12 -15.94 -2.45
CA CYS A 134 -22.48 -16.11 -1.04
C CYS A 134 -21.36 -16.72 -0.17
N LYS A 135 -20.10 -16.53 -0.58
CA LYS A 135 -18.95 -17.02 0.21
C LYS A 135 -18.60 -16.05 1.33
N PRO A 136 -18.10 -16.56 2.47
CA PRO A 136 -17.52 -15.74 3.51
C PRO A 136 -16.44 -14.84 2.94
N LEU A 137 -16.53 -13.53 3.21
CA LEU A 137 -15.64 -12.51 2.66
C LEU A 137 -15.00 -11.71 3.79
N ALA A 138 -13.67 -11.69 3.79
CA ALA A 138 -12.87 -10.91 4.73
C ALA A 138 -12.19 -9.71 4.04
N TYR A 139 -12.17 -8.57 4.71
CA TYR A 139 -11.42 -7.37 4.33
C TYR A 139 -10.33 -7.17 5.37
N PHE A 140 -9.08 -7.47 5.01
CA PHE A 140 -8.02 -7.54 6.01
C PHE A 140 -7.01 -6.41 5.85
N GLY A 141 -6.87 -5.61 6.91
CA GLY A 141 -5.81 -4.61 7.03
C GLY A 141 -5.78 -3.54 5.92
N ARG A 142 -6.94 -3.07 5.45
CA ARG A 142 -7.03 -2.06 4.39
C ARG A 142 -7.62 -0.74 4.87
N SER A 143 -7.40 0.30 4.07
CA SER A 143 -8.07 1.58 4.17
C SER A 143 -9.18 1.69 3.13
N PHE A 144 -10.21 2.53 3.40
CA PHE A 144 -11.19 2.96 2.42
C PHE A 144 -11.58 4.43 2.66
N GLY A 145 -12.26 5.04 1.67
CA GLY A 145 -12.61 6.47 1.68
C GLY A 145 -11.40 7.39 1.47
N PRO A 146 -11.58 8.73 1.51
CA PRO A 146 -12.89 9.37 1.47
C PRO A 146 -13.62 9.11 0.15
N PHE A 147 -14.95 9.15 0.18
CA PHE A 147 -15.77 8.97 -1.01
C PHE A 147 -16.18 10.32 -1.61
N VAL A 148 -15.91 10.50 -2.89
CA VAL A 148 -16.43 11.60 -3.67
C VAL A 148 -17.85 11.26 -4.12
N GLN A 149 -18.80 12.21 -4.04
CA GLN A 149 -20.22 12.00 -4.37
C GLN A 149 -20.80 13.16 -5.21
N ASP A 150 -19.99 13.70 -6.10
CA ASP A 150 -20.29 14.86 -6.94
C ASP A 150 -21.06 14.53 -8.23
N THR A 151 -20.99 13.27 -8.67
CA THR A 151 -21.63 12.79 -9.90
C THR A 151 -22.59 11.62 -9.61
N PRO A 152 -23.55 11.32 -10.50
CA PRO A 152 -24.37 10.12 -10.39
C PRO A 152 -23.56 8.82 -10.35
N GLU A 153 -22.44 8.76 -11.07
CA GLU A 153 -21.54 7.60 -11.08
C GLU A 153 -20.80 7.45 -9.74
N SER A 154 -20.29 8.55 -9.19
CA SER A 154 -19.60 8.52 -7.89
C SER A 154 -20.54 8.19 -6.73
N LYS A 155 -21.78 8.69 -6.76
CA LYS A 155 -22.83 8.31 -5.81
C LYS A 155 -23.16 6.82 -5.90
N LYS A 156 -23.26 6.28 -7.12
CA LYS A 156 -23.50 4.86 -7.33
C LYS A 156 -22.35 4.00 -6.79
N PHE A 157 -21.10 4.42 -7.07
CA PHE A 157 -19.92 3.75 -6.54
C PHE A 157 -19.92 3.73 -5.00
N TYR A 158 -20.23 4.87 -4.38
CA TYR A 158 -20.37 4.99 -2.93
C TYR A 158 -21.41 4.03 -2.38
N ASN A 159 -22.63 4.03 -2.92
CA ASN A 159 -23.72 3.16 -2.44
C ASN A 159 -23.34 1.68 -2.53
N MET A 160 -22.78 1.26 -3.66
CA MET A 160 -22.32 -0.14 -3.84
C MET A 160 -21.13 -0.49 -2.94
N SER A 161 -20.28 0.50 -2.64
CA SER A 161 -19.19 0.31 -1.68
C SER A 161 -19.72 0.17 -0.25
N CYS A 162 -20.74 0.94 0.13
CA CYS A 162 -21.40 0.77 1.42
C CYS A 162 -22.05 -0.61 1.55
N GLU A 163 -22.79 -1.05 0.53
CA GLU A 163 -23.39 -2.40 0.51
C GLU A 163 -22.35 -3.49 0.74
N ILE A 164 -21.24 -3.46 -0.01
CA ILE A 164 -20.20 -4.49 0.10
C ILE A 164 -19.45 -4.41 1.43
N LEU A 165 -19.23 -3.22 1.98
CA LEU A 165 -18.61 -3.04 3.29
C LEU A 165 -19.46 -3.66 4.41
N HIS A 166 -20.79 -3.60 4.33
CA HIS A 166 -21.69 -4.28 5.26
C HIS A 166 -21.80 -5.79 5.03
N TYR A 167 -21.47 -6.27 3.82
CA TYR A 167 -21.46 -7.71 3.52
C TYR A 167 -20.26 -8.44 4.13
N PHE A 168 -19.13 -7.74 4.37
CA PHE A 168 -17.96 -8.40 4.95
C PHE A 168 -18.29 -9.01 6.31
N SER A 169 -18.03 -10.30 6.44
CA SER A 169 -18.16 -11.03 7.70
C SER A 169 -16.95 -10.86 8.63
N TYR A 170 -15.84 -10.35 8.08
CA TYR A 170 -14.67 -9.88 8.81
C TYR A 170 -14.14 -8.61 8.14
N LEU A 171 -14.13 -7.51 8.87
CA LEU A 171 -13.63 -6.22 8.40
C LEU A 171 -12.57 -5.73 9.38
N SER A 172 -11.32 -5.57 8.93
CA SER A 172 -10.27 -4.95 9.75
C SER A 172 -9.67 -3.73 9.05
N ILE A 173 -9.46 -2.67 9.83
CA ILE A 173 -9.10 -1.33 9.37
C ILE A 173 -7.75 -0.94 9.98
N ARG A 174 -6.82 -0.46 9.12
CA ARG A 174 -5.43 -0.19 9.49
C ARG A 174 -5.11 1.24 9.91
N ASP A 175 -6.03 2.18 9.74
CA ASP A 175 -5.80 3.59 10.08
C ASP A 175 -7.01 4.23 10.76
N HIS A 176 -6.73 5.22 11.62
CA HIS A 176 -7.73 5.88 12.45
C HIS A 176 -8.79 6.65 11.63
N LYS A 177 -8.40 7.30 10.54
CA LYS A 177 -9.35 8.10 9.73
C LYS A 177 -10.34 7.25 8.97
N THR A 178 -9.91 6.08 8.50
CA THR A 178 -10.81 5.06 7.95
C THR A 178 -11.73 4.51 9.06
N ALA A 179 -11.25 4.32 10.29
CA ALA A 179 -12.06 3.89 11.41
C ALA A 179 -13.18 4.88 11.74
N LEU A 180 -12.87 6.18 11.81
CA LEU A 180 -13.90 7.23 11.98
C LEU A 180 -14.95 7.25 10.87
N LEU A 181 -14.56 6.90 9.64
CA LEU A 181 -15.52 6.77 8.54
C LEU A 181 -16.39 5.52 8.70
N ALA A 182 -15.81 4.41 9.13
CA ALA A 182 -16.52 3.17 9.42
C ALA A 182 -17.57 3.36 10.51
N ASP A 183 -17.24 4.09 11.58
CA ASP A 183 -18.20 4.46 12.64
C ASP A 183 -19.40 5.23 12.09
N LYS A 184 -19.14 6.24 11.24
CA LYS A 184 -20.20 7.03 10.58
C LYS A 184 -21.08 6.18 9.65
N MET A 185 -20.55 5.10 9.11
CA MET A 185 -21.26 4.16 8.25
C MET A 185 -21.96 3.03 9.05
N GLY A 186 -21.80 2.96 10.36
CA GLY A 186 -22.34 1.91 11.22
C GLY A 186 -21.75 0.53 10.96
N LEU A 187 -20.46 0.45 10.56
CA LEU A 187 -19.79 -0.80 10.26
C LEU A 187 -19.22 -1.44 11.53
N ASN A 188 -19.36 -2.76 11.63
CA ASN A 188 -18.62 -3.54 12.63
C ASN A 188 -17.23 -3.85 12.10
N TYR A 189 -16.18 -3.43 12.78
CA TYR A 189 -14.81 -3.63 12.34
C TYR A 189 -13.85 -3.91 13.49
N ILE A 190 -12.68 -4.41 13.13
CA ILE A 190 -11.54 -4.63 14.03
C ILE A 190 -10.46 -3.63 13.67
N GLU A 191 -9.98 -2.91 14.65
CA GLU A 191 -8.83 -2.05 14.46
C GLU A 191 -7.54 -2.89 14.40
N THR A 192 -6.72 -2.61 13.38
CA THR A 192 -5.40 -3.19 13.20
C THR A 192 -4.44 -2.13 12.67
N VAL A 193 -3.28 -2.53 12.24
CA VAL A 193 -2.34 -1.74 11.44
C VAL A 193 -2.00 -2.53 10.17
N ASP A 194 -1.08 -2.00 9.38
CA ASP A 194 -0.65 -2.67 8.15
C ASP A 194 -0.11 -4.09 8.42
N THR A 195 -0.42 -5.03 7.54
CA THR A 195 0.05 -6.42 7.66
C THR A 195 1.56 -6.56 7.55
N ALA A 196 2.25 -5.59 6.96
CA ALA A 196 3.71 -5.58 6.92
C ALA A 196 4.36 -5.63 8.32
N PHE A 197 3.63 -5.21 9.37
CA PHE A 197 4.11 -5.33 10.76
C PHE A 197 4.07 -6.76 11.32
N LEU A 198 3.46 -7.73 10.62
CA LEU A 198 3.50 -9.14 11.00
C LEU A 198 4.85 -9.81 10.72
N ASP A 199 5.70 -9.17 9.92
CA ASP A 199 7.02 -9.66 9.55
C ASP A 199 8.05 -8.54 9.68
N SER A 200 9.29 -8.90 10.01
CA SER A 200 10.42 -7.96 10.07
C SER A 200 11.62 -8.58 9.36
N PRO A 201 11.58 -8.63 8.02
CA PRO A 201 12.61 -9.32 7.26
C PRO A 201 13.98 -8.68 7.46
N LYS A 202 15.00 -9.55 7.61
CA LYS A 202 16.41 -9.18 7.71
C LYS A 202 17.18 -9.99 6.68
N VAL A 203 17.39 -9.40 5.52
CA VAL A 203 18.15 -10.03 4.44
C VAL A 203 19.50 -9.35 4.27
N TYR A 204 20.47 -10.10 3.76
CA TYR A 204 21.76 -9.51 3.37
C TYR A 204 21.55 -8.62 2.14
N LEU A 205 22.15 -7.43 2.20
CA LEU A 205 22.10 -6.52 1.05
C LEU A 205 22.93 -7.09 -0.12
N PRO A 206 22.42 -7.03 -1.35
CA PRO A 206 23.17 -7.34 -2.54
C PRO A 206 24.52 -6.59 -2.61
N TYR A 207 25.50 -7.19 -3.26
CA TYR A 207 26.84 -6.61 -3.36
C TYR A 207 26.83 -5.22 -3.99
N GLU A 208 26.01 -5.02 -5.02
CA GLU A 208 25.87 -3.76 -5.73
C GLU A 208 25.37 -2.64 -4.80
N ILE A 209 24.41 -2.94 -3.93
CA ILE A 209 23.93 -1.98 -2.93
C ILE A 209 25.03 -1.63 -1.94
N ARG A 210 25.73 -2.63 -1.40
CA ARG A 210 26.82 -2.41 -0.44
C ARG A 210 27.97 -1.57 -1.02
N ASN A 211 28.17 -1.64 -2.32
CA ASN A 211 29.16 -0.82 -3.01
C ASN A 211 28.66 0.60 -3.31
N ALA A 212 27.38 0.76 -3.66
CA ALA A 212 26.81 2.04 -3.99
C ALA A 212 26.54 2.91 -2.76
N ILE A 213 26.12 2.30 -1.64
CA ILE A 213 25.72 3.01 -0.42
C ILE A 213 26.85 2.97 0.62
N LYS A 214 27.24 4.14 1.08
CA LYS A 214 28.23 4.32 2.16
C LYS A 214 27.56 4.98 3.37
N ARG A 215 27.84 4.48 4.56
CA ARG A 215 27.34 5.08 5.82
C ARG A 215 28.16 6.29 6.22
N PRO A 216 27.57 7.31 6.81
CA PRO A 216 26.14 7.44 7.12
C PRO A 216 25.30 7.82 5.89
N TYR A 217 24.03 7.40 5.83
CA TYR A 217 23.11 7.80 4.78
C TYR A 217 21.68 8.01 5.30
N VAL A 218 20.96 8.89 4.59
CA VAL A 218 19.53 9.13 4.76
C VAL A 218 18.79 8.50 3.58
N VAL A 219 17.73 7.76 3.85
CA VAL A 219 16.81 7.28 2.80
C VAL A 219 15.76 8.34 2.53
N MET A 220 15.61 8.75 1.28
CA MET A 220 14.49 9.56 0.82
C MET A 220 13.56 8.72 -0.06
N VAL A 221 12.25 8.87 0.19
CA VAL A 221 11.19 8.25 -0.62
C VAL A 221 10.20 9.34 -1.05
N PRO A 222 10.56 10.15 -2.06
CA PRO A 222 9.69 11.16 -2.65
C PRO A 222 8.42 10.56 -3.24
N ASN A 223 7.41 11.40 -3.50
CA ASN A 223 6.21 11.02 -4.23
C ASN A 223 5.85 12.07 -5.28
N GLU A 224 5.73 11.63 -6.53
CA GLU A 224 5.24 12.47 -7.62
C GLU A 224 3.71 12.54 -7.56
N LEU A 225 3.18 13.58 -6.94
CA LEU A 225 1.75 13.72 -6.66
C LEU A 225 0.89 14.15 -7.87
N THR A 226 1.49 14.43 -9.03
CA THR A 226 0.76 14.93 -10.22
C THR A 226 -0.30 13.95 -10.75
N TRP A 227 -0.15 12.67 -10.49
CA TRP A 227 -1.10 11.61 -10.84
C TRP A 227 -2.28 11.48 -9.87
N HIS A 228 -2.12 11.97 -8.63
CA HIS A 228 -3.10 11.79 -7.57
C HIS A 228 -4.31 12.71 -7.78
N TYR A 229 -5.52 12.20 -7.65
CA TYR A 229 -6.77 12.92 -7.96
C TYR A 229 -6.90 14.27 -7.23
N ALA A 230 -6.36 14.41 -6.01
CA ALA A 230 -6.40 15.64 -5.22
C ALA A 230 -5.42 16.72 -5.70
N TYR A 231 -4.37 16.36 -6.44
CA TYR A 231 -3.27 17.25 -6.84
C TYR A 231 -3.16 17.46 -8.34
N LYS A 232 -3.82 16.61 -9.14
CA LYS A 232 -3.79 16.68 -10.60
C LYS A 232 -4.20 18.07 -11.09
N GLY A 233 -3.30 18.71 -11.84
CA GLY A 233 -3.48 20.07 -12.36
C GLY A 233 -3.24 21.21 -11.36
N LYS A 234 -2.98 20.91 -10.07
CA LYS A 234 -2.72 21.92 -9.03
C LYS A 234 -1.24 22.16 -8.78
N ILE A 235 -0.40 21.18 -9.05
CA ILE A 235 1.06 21.28 -8.91
C ILE A 235 1.75 20.69 -10.14
N SER A 236 2.85 21.29 -10.59
CA SER A 236 3.66 20.75 -11.66
C SER A 236 4.73 19.80 -11.12
N ARG A 237 5.15 18.82 -11.96
CA ARG A 237 6.26 17.92 -11.66
C ARG A 237 7.53 18.68 -11.28
N GLN A 238 7.88 19.78 -12.00
CA GLN A 238 9.07 20.57 -11.70
C GLN A 238 9.05 21.15 -10.29
N LYS A 239 7.93 21.70 -9.82
CA LYS A 239 7.81 22.20 -8.45
C LYS A 239 8.02 21.12 -7.38
N LEU A 240 7.64 19.87 -7.67
CA LEU A 240 7.90 18.74 -6.80
C LEU A 240 9.38 18.35 -6.84
N VAL A 241 10.00 18.33 -8.02
CA VAL A 241 11.45 18.11 -8.19
C VAL A 241 12.22 19.16 -7.37
N ASP A 242 11.91 20.44 -7.52
CA ASP A 242 12.55 21.52 -6.78
C ASP A 242 12.41 21.34 -5.25
N PHE A 243 11.20 21.03 -4.79
CA PHE A 243 10.92 20.81 -3.36
C PHE A 243 11.77 19.67 -2.76
N TYR A 244 11.83 18.51 -3.42
CA TYR A 244 12.64 17.39 -2.93
C TYR A 244 14.14 17.62 -3.12
N THR A 245 14.52 18.37 -4.14
CA THR A 245 15.91 18.85 -4.34
C THR A 245 16.38 19.70 -3.15
N ASP A 246 15.54 20.61 -2.68
CA ASP A 246 15.86 21.49 -1.54
C ASP A 246 15.99 20.67 -0.24
N ILE A 247 15.14 19.67 -0.02
CA ILE A 247 15.28 18.74 1.11
C ILE A 247 16.64 18.03 1.04
N ALA A 248 16.97 17.42 -0.10
CA ALA A 248 18.22 16.68 -0.25
C ALA A 248 19.46 17.57 -0.08
N LYS A 249 19.46 18.78 -0.67
CA LYS A 249 20.53 19.78 -0.50
C LYS A 249 20.70 20.19 0.97
N SER A 250 19.59 20.32 1.71
CA SER A 250 19.64 20.65 3.14
C SER A 250 20.32 19.55 3.97
N LEU A 251 20.07 18.27 3.64
CA LEU A 251 20.70 17.12 4.29
C LEU A 251 22.20 17.06 4.00
N LEU A 252 22.60 17.19 2.72
CA LEU A 252 23.99 17.16 2.28
C LEU A 252 24.85 18.30 2.87
N LYS A 253 24.22 19.44 3.18
CA LYS A 253 24.87 20.58 3.85
C LYS A 253 25.22 20.30 5.31
N ARG A 254 24.47 19.45 5.99
CA ARG A 254 24.63 19.19 7.44
C ARG A 254 25.81 18.30 7.76
N ASP A 255 26.13 17.37 6.84
CA ASP A 255 27.24 16.45 7.02
C ASP A 255 27.89 16.18 5.66
N ALA A 256 29.19 16.47 5.56
CA ALA A 256 29.97 16.28 4.33
C ALA A 256 30.11 14.80 3.94
N ASN A 257 29.96 13.88 4.88
CA ASN A 257 30.05 12.42 4.66
C ASN A 257 28.68 11.77 4.40
N MET A 258 27.59 12.51 4.60
CA MET A 258 26.22 11.99 4.43
C MET A 258 25.93 11.69 2.97
N GLN A 259 25.36 10.51 2.70
CA GLN A 259 24.73 10.20 1.42
C GLN A 259 23.20 10.36 1.53
N VAL A 260 22.57 10.69 0.41
CA VAL A 260 21.12 10.65 0.24
C VAL A 260 20.78 9.52 -0.73
N VAL A 261 20.10 8.50 -0.24
CA VAL A 261 19.71 7.31 -1.00
C VAL A 261 18.23 7.42 -1.34
N MET A 262 17.91 7.55 -2.63
CA MET A 262 16.53 7.57 -3.11
C MET A 262 16.08 6.14 -3.42
N LEU A 263 15.03 5.69 -2.73
CA LEU A 263 14.56 4.30 -2.75
C LEU A 263 13.19 4.19 -3.42
N PRO A 264 13.13 3.73 -4.70
CA PRO A 264 11.88 3.60 -5.43
C PRO A 264 10.98 2.50 -4.84
N GLN A 265 9.69 2.77 -4.67
CA GLN A 265 8.70 1.79 -4.24
C GLN A 265 7.76 1.31 -5.35
N LEU A 266 7.62 2.07 -6.43
CA LEU A 266 6.85 1.66 -7.61
C LEU A 266 7.76 0.97 -8.63
N TYR A 267 7.27 -0.12 -9.22
CA TYR A 267 7.95 -0.88 -10.26
C TYR A 267 6.94 -1.47 -11.25
N GLY A 268 7.40 -1.77 -12.47
CA GLY A 268 6.57 -2.44 -13.48
C GLY A 268 5.32 -1.67 -13.92
N THR A 269 5.25 -0.37 -13.64
CA THR A 269 4.13 0.52 -14.00
C THR A 269 4.60 1.62 -14.94
N SER A 270 3.66 2.35 -15.56
CA SER A 270 3.97 3.53 -16.38
C SER A 270 4.39 4.75 -15.54
N LEU A 271 4.19 4.71 -14.23
CA LEU A 271 4.56 5.77 -13.29
C LEU A 271 5.71 5.26 -12.43
N LEU A 272 6.95 5.42 -12.89
CA LEU A 272 8.13 4.94 -12.19
C LEU A 272 8.67 6.02 -11.25
N ASP A 273 8.87 5.65 -10.00
CA ASP A 273 9.57 6.51 -9.03
C ASP A 273 10.99 6.84 -9.49
N VAL A 274 11.67 5.88 -10.16
CA VAL A 274 13.06 6.02 -10.62
C VAL A 274 13.25 7.25 -11.49
N ASP A 275 12.37 7.50 -12.46
CA ASP A 275 12.50 8.63 -13.38
C ASP A 275 12.32 9.97 -12.65
N PHE A 276 11.39 10.01 -11.70
CA PHE A 276 11.20 11.20 -10.86
C PHE A 276 12.41 11.44 -9.95
N PHE A 277 12.99 10.38 -9.40
CA PHE A 277 14.16 10.49 -8.52
C PHE A 277 15.43 10.88 -9.28
N ARG A 278 15.57 10.45 -10.53
CA ARG A 278 16.64 10.90 -11.43
C ARG A 278 16.55 12.40 -11.71
N ASP A 279 15.36 12.92 -12.01
CA ASP A 279 15.19 14.37 -12.19
C ASP A 279 15.62 15.17 -10.95
N ILE A 280 15.33 14.65 -9.74
CA ILE A 280 15.77 15.27 -8.49
C ILE A 280 17.30 15.20 -8.37
N ALA A 281 17.91 14.04 -8.63
CA ALA A 281 19.36 13.86 -8.55
C ALA A 281 20.11 14.72 -9.56
N ASP A 282 19.61 14.81 -10.79
CA ASP A 282 20.18 15.65 -11.86
C ASP A 282 20.12 17.14 -11.51
N ASN A 283 19.10 17.57 -10.74
CA ASN A 283 18.98 18.95 -10.26
C ASN A 283 19.95 19.27 -9.09
N ILE A 284 20.50 18.22 -8.43
CA ILE A 284 21.44 18.40 -7.31
C ILE A 284 22.88 18.37 -7.79
N LEU A 285 23.21 17.52 -8.74
CA LEU A 285 24.58 17.31 -9.30
C LEU A 285 25.64 16.99 -8.24
N ASP A 286 25.28 16.19 -7.23
CA ASP A 286 26.18 15.75 -6.17
C ASP A 286 26.26 14.21 -6.16
N ARG A 287 27.49 13.66 -6.27
CA ARG A 287 27.74 12.22 -6.27
C ARG A 287 27.33 11.46 -5.00
N ARG A 288 27.01 12.20 -3.93
CA ARG A 288 26.47 11.64 -2.69
C ARG A 288 24.99 11.33 -2.77
N VAL A 289 24.31 11.72 -3.84
CA VAL A 289 22.92 11.35 -4.13
C VAL A 289 22.94 10.07 -4.95
N VAL A 290 22.36 9.01 -4.42
CA VAL A 290 22.29 7.69 -5.05
C VAL A 290 20.83 7.34 -5.33
N VAL A 291 20.46 7.16 -6.58
CA VAL A 291 19.14 6.65 -6.97
C VAL A 291 19.26 5.14 -7.19
N LEU A 292 18.57 4.37 -6.37
CA LEU A 292 18.53 2.92 -6.53
C LEU A 292 17.55 2.51 -7.64
N PRO A 293 17.81 1.38 -8.33
CA PRO A 293 16.84 0.81 -9.25
C PRO A 293 15.62 0.24 -8.50
N ASP A 294 14.51 0.05 -9.22
CA ASP A 294 13.23 -0.43 -8.69
C ASP A 294 13.15 -1.98 -8.57
N CYS A 295 14.23 -2.69 -8.92
CA CYS A 295 14.26 -4.15 -8.96
C CYS A 295 14.32 -4.84 -7.58
N TYR A 296 14.66 -4.11 -6.52
CA TYR A 296 14.85 -4.71 -5.20
C TYR A 296 13.52 -5.00 -4.51
N SER A 297 13.41 -6.23 -3.97
CA SER A 297 12.22 -6.68 -3.23
C SER A 297 11.97 -5.85 -1.96
N SER A 298 10.75 -5.93 -1.44
CA SER A 298 10.37 -5.28 -0.18
C SER A 298 11.26 -5.68 1.00
N ASP A 299 11.72 -6.94 1.04
CA ASP A 299 12.61 -7.43 2.10
C ASP A 299 14.00 -6.77 2.04
N VAL A 300 14.53 -6.60 0.82
CA VAL A 300 15.79 -5.86 0.58
C VAL A 300 15.62 -4.39 0.93
N GLN A 301 14.49 -3.76 0.53
CA GLN A 301 14.21 -2.36 0.84
C GLN A 301 14.11 -2.11 2.35
N GLN A 302 13.48 -2.99 3.11
CA GLN A 302 13.45 -2.90 4.57
C GLN A 302 14.85 -3.02 5.18
N SER A 303 15.71 -3.87 4.60
CA SER A 303 17.11 -3.99 5.07
C SER A 303 17.97 -2.77 4.71
N ILE A 304 17.71 -2.09 3.57
CA ILE A 304 18.33 -0.79 3.25
C ILE A 304 17.90 0.26 4.28
N ILE A 305 16.61 0.34 4.58
CA ILE A 305 16.08 1.31 5.55
C ILE A 305 16.63 1.04 6.95
N ARG A 306 16.69 -0.22 7.40
CA ARG A 306 17.24 -0.60 8.72
C ARG A 306 18.62 -0.02 8.99
N ASP A 307 19.44 0.06 7.96
CA ASP A 307 20.83 0.49 8.07
C ASP A 307 21.00 2.01 7.86
N ALA A 308 19.93 2.75 7.60
CA ALA A 308 19.91 4.21 7.43
C ALA A 308 19.95 4.94 8.78
N SER A 309 20.54 6.15 8.78
CA SER A 309 20.51 7.04 9.93
C SER A 309 19.14 7.73 10.11
N LEU A 310 18.42 7.91 9.01
CA LEU A 310 17.11 8.59 8.97
C LEU A 310 16.37 8.18 7.70
N LEU A 311 15.03 8.21 7.74
CA LEU A 311 14.18 8.17 6.56
C LEU A 311 13.35 9.46 6.46
N ILE A 312 13.26 10.06 5.26
CA ILE A 312 12.28 11.10 4.94
C ILE A 312 11.38 10.54 3.84
N GLY A 313 10.10 10.30 4.17
CA GLY A 313 9.21 9.57 3.27
C GLY A 313 7.87 10.26 3.03
N ALA A 314 7.47 10.29 1.74
CA ALA A 314 6.14 10.72 1.30
C ALA A 314 5.30 9.54 0.77
N ARG A 315 5.76 8.30 0.93
CA ARG A 315 4.99 7.09 0.64
C ARG A 315 4.66 6.33 1.92
N TYR A 316 3.41 5.89 2.05
CA TYR A 316 2.90 5.22 3.23
C TYR A 316 3.81 4.07 3.71
N HIS A 317 4.19 3.17 2.81
CA HIS A 317 4.99 2.01 3.21
C HIS A 317 6.45 2.33 3.52
N SER A 318 6.99 3.46 3.06
CA SER A 318 8.31 3.90 3.53
C SER A 318 8.30 4.19 5.03
N ILE A 319 7.20 4.78 5.53
CA ILE A 319 6.99 5.04 6.96
C ILE A 319 6.75 3.73 7.72
N VAL A 320 5.94 2.82 7.17
CA VAL A 320 5.74 1.47 7.73
C VAL A 320 7.09 0.75 7.86
N PHE A 321 7.94 0.80 6.85
CA PHE A 321 9.26 0.15 6.87
C PHE A 321 10.20 0.78 7.91
N ALA A 322 10.23 2.10 8.02
CA ALA A 322 11.02 2.80 9.03
C ALA A 322 10.59 2.42 10.45
N LEU A 323 9.28 2.44 10.71
CA LEU A 323 8.70 1.97 11.99
C LEU A 323 9.04 0.51 12.24
N ASN A 324 8.85 -0.36 11.25
CA ASN A 324 9.07 -1.81 11.38
C ASN A 324 10.55 -2.16 11.66
N GLN A 325 11.48 -1.34 11.18
CA GLN A 325 12.91 -1.48 11.38
C GLN A 325 13.48 -0.58 12.51
N SER A 326 12.61 0.13 13.23
CA SER A 326 12.99 1.06 14.32
C SER A 326 14.00 2.13 13.90
N VAL A 327 13.82 2.71 12.71
CA VAL A 327 14.65 3.78 12.17
C VAL A 327 14.01 5.13 12.40
N PRO A 328 14.75 6.18 12.79
CA PRO A 328 14.23 7.54 12.85
C PRO A 328 13.63 7.96 11.52
N PHE A 329 12.49 8.67 11.52
CA PHE A 329 11.88 9.11 10.28
C PHE A 329 11.14 10.44 10.42
N ILE A 330 11.00 11.15 9.30
CA ILE A 330 10.10 12.29 9.12
C ILE A 330 9.11 11.90 8.02
N ALA A 331 7.83 11.92 8.36
CA ALA A 331 6.76 11.57 7.44
C ALA A 331 6.19 12.82 6.77
N LEU A 332 6.12 12.82 5.44
CA LEU A 332 5.49 13.84 4.63
C LEU A 332 4.10 13.34 4.20
N SER A 333 3.08 13.68 4.98
CA SER A 333 1.72 13.21 4.76
C SER A 333 0.99 14.09 3.76
N TYR A 334 0.63 13.53 2.62
CA TYR A 334 -0.19 14.21 1.59
C TYR A 334 -1.64 13.71 1.59
N GLU A 335 -1.92 12.65 2.30
CA GLU A 335 -3.25 12.04 2.46
C GLU A 335 -3.39 11.37 3.83
N HIS A 336 -4.62 11.07 4.21
CA HIS A 336 -4.98 10.62 5.56
C HIS A 336 -4.33 9.30 6.03
N LYS A 337 -3.83 8.44 5.15
CA LYS A 337 -3.25 7.13 5.53
C LYS A 337 -2.02 7.27 6.42
N ILE A 338 -1.11 8.18 6.06
CA ILE A 338 0.13 8.39 6.81
C ILE A 338 -0.20 9.01 8.17
N SER A 339 -0.93 10.13 8.18
CA SER A 339 -1.32 10.79 9.42
C SER A 339 -2.17 9.88 10.31
N GLY A 340 -3.12 9.12 9.75
CA GLY A 340 -3.96 8.19 10.51
C GLY A 340 -3.20 7.02 11.16
N LEU A 341 -2.14 6.50 10.51
CA LEU A 341 -1.24 5.53 11.12
C LEU A 341 -0.48 6.15 12.31
N LEU A 342 0.10 7.34 12.07
CA LEU A 342 0.92 8.02 13.08
C LEU A 342 0.11 8.54 14.26
N GLU A 343 -1.12 8.99 14.05
CA GLU A 343 -2.08 9.31 15.11
C GLU A 343 -2.36 8.07 15.99
N ARG A 344 -2.60 6.91 15.39
CA ARG A 344 -2.81 5.65 16.11
C ARG A 344 -1.60 5.24 16.96
N LEU A 345 -0.40 5.43 16.43
CA LEU A 345 0.85 5.08 17.10
C LEU A 345 1.41 6.21 18.01
N LYS A 346 0.66 7.32 18.16
CA LYS A 346 1.06 8.50 18.94
C LYS A 346 2.38 9.12 18.47
N ARG A 347 2.60 9.10 17.13
CA ARG A 347 3.80 9.65 16.47
C ARG A 347 3.47 10.80 15.51
N SER A 348 2.45 11.58 15.83
CA SER A 348 2.13 12.80 15.06
C SER A 348 3.23 13.87 15.16
N ASP A 349 4.13 13.76 16.13
CA ASP A 349 5.29 14.62 16.36
C ASP A 349 6.27 14.63 15.17
N VAL A 350 6.38 13.53 14.41
CA VAL A 350 7.26 13.37 13.25
C VAL A 350 6.52 13.43 11.91
N CYS A 351 5.25 13.84 11.94
CA CYS A 351 4.39 13.95 10.76
C CYS A 351 4.22 15.40 10.33
N ILE A 352 4.61 15.71 9.10
CA ILE A 352 4.34 17.01 8.47
C ILE A 352 3.21 16.80 7.46
N ASP A 353 2.05 17.42 7.69
CA ASP A 353 0.99 17.48 6.69
C ASP A 353 1.39 18.45 5.58
N ILE A 354 1.64 17.89 4.39
CA ILE A 354 2.04 18.65 3.21
C ILE A 354 0.89 18.90 2.23
N ALA A 355 -0.33 18.42 2.53
CA ALA A 355 -1.43 18.43 1.58
C ALA A 355 -1.69 19.80 0.96
N GLU A 356 -1.78 20.84 1.79
CA GLU A 356 -1.95 22.22 1.34
C GLU A 356 -0.60 22.96 1.17
N LEU A 357 0.39 22.65 2.01
CA LEU A 357 1.69 23.31 1.99
C LEU A 357 2.41 23.15 0.64
N ILE A 358 2.32 21.96 0.03
CA ILE A 358 3.04 21.67 -1.21
C ILE A 358 2.52 22.47 -2.41
N LEU A 359 1.31 23.01 -2.36
CA LEU A 359 0.66 23.73 -3.45
C LEU A 359 1.22 25.15 -3.65
N SER A 360 1.76 25.78 -2.60
CA SER A 360 2.29 27.14 -2.66
C SER A 360 3.80 27.18 -2.39
N GLU A 361 4.47 28.21 -2.87
CA GLU A 361 5.91 28.41 -2.60
C GLU A 361 6.18 28.66 -1.12
N SER A 362 5.36 29.51 -0.48
CA SER A 362 5.46 29.78 0.95
C SER A 362 5.23 28.52 1.80
N GLY A 363 4.27 27.69 1.41
CA GLY A 363 4.01 26.42 2.10
C GLY A 363 5.17 25.43 1.95
N ARG A 364 5.79 25.34 0.77
CA ARG A 364 6.99 24.50 0.60
C ARG A 364 8.16 24.99 1.46
N LYS A 365 8.38 26.31 1.58
CA LYS A 365 9.37 26.88 2.50
C LYS A 365 9.06 26.56 3.96
N GLU A 366 7.79 26.70 4.37
CA GLU A 366 7.34 26.30 5.71
C GLU A 366 7.61 24.82 5.98
N CYS A 367 7.38 23.95 4.99
CA CYS A 367 7.67 22.53 5.11
C CYS A 367 9.18 22.27 5.33
N LEU A 368 10.06 22.93 4.58
CA LEU A 368 11.51 22.85 4.76
C LEU A 368 11.95 23.32 6.16
N ASP A 369 11.35 24.37 6.67
CA ASP A 369 11.61 24.87 8.03
C ASP A 369 11.17 23.85 9.10
N LYS A 370 10.01 23.21 8.92
CA LYS A 370 9.54 22.12 9.79
C LYS A 370 10.49 20.92 9.76
N ILE A 371 10.93 20.49 8.59
CA ILE A 371 11.92 19.42 8.43
C ILE A 371 13.21 19.80 9.18
N SER A 372 13.72 21.00 8.97
CA SER A 372 14.96 21.49 9.60
C SER A 372 14.88 21.49 11.13
N LYS A 373 13.71 21.77 11.70
CA LYS A 373 13.46 21.73 13.15
C LYS A 373 13.39 20.29 13.69
N LEU A 374 12.86 19.35 12.91
CA LEU A 374 12.73 17.95 13.31
C LEU A 374 14.07 17.20 13.21
N LEU A 375 14.90 17.48 12.21
CA LEU A 375 16.14 16.76 11.96
C LEU A 375 17.06 16.57 13.19
N PRO A 376 17.26 17.55 14.10
CA PRO A 376 18.13 17.37 15.26
C PRO A 376 17.50 16.59 16.41
N ILE A 377 16.17 16.41 16.43
CA ILE A 377 15.43 15.86 17.56
C ILE A 377 14.75 14.53 17.28
N VAL A 378 14.60 14.17 16.00
CA VAL A 378 13.96 12.91 15.63
C VAL A 378 14.83 11.73 16.01
N VAL A 379 14.23 10.79 16.73
CA VAL A 379 14.88 9.56 17.19
C VAL A 379 14.04 8.34 16.84
N SER A 380 14.68 7.17 16.86
CA SER A 380 13.95 5.90 16.75
C SER A 380 13.01 5.72 17.94
N ASP A 381 11.89 5.05 17.69
CA ASP A 381 10.89 4.78 18.72
C ASP A 381 10.55 3.30 18.75
N CYS A 382 11.25 2.57 19.62
CA CYS A 382 11.01 1.14 19.82
C CYS A 382 9.62 0.86 20.42
N GLN A 383 9.05 1.78 21.22
CA GLN A 383 7.71 1.61 21.76
C GLN A 383 6.64 1.65 20.67
N ALA A 384 6.74 2.61 19.74
CA ALA A 384 5.83 2.69 18.61
C ALA A 384 5.94 1.45 17.70
N GLN A 385 7.15 0.93 17.50
CA GLN A 385 7.39 -0.31 16.77
C GLN A 385 6.71 -1.51 17.46
N GLU A 386 6.95 -1.70 18.74
CA GLU A 386 6.38 -2.79 19.54
C GLU A 386 4.85 -2.71 19.58
N GLU A 387 4.31 -1.53 19.76
CA GLU A 387 2.85 -1.31 19.74
C GLU A 387 2.25 -1.64 18.36
N ALA A 388 2.89 -1.22 17.27
CA ALA A 388 2.44 -1.57 15.93
C ALA A 388 2.42 -3.09 15.71
N LYS A 389 3.48 -3.80 16.11
CA LYS A 389 3.56 -5.27 16.02
C LYS A 389 2.50 -5.95 16.88
N LYS A 390 2.27 -5.47 18.08
CA LYS A 390 1.24 -6.00 18.99
C LYS A 390 -0.17 -5.81 18.41
N ILE A 391 -0.47 -4.65 17.85
CA ILE A 391 -1.76 -4.38 17.20
C ILE A 391 -1.92 -5.28 15.96
N ALA A 392 -0.88 -5.43 15.15
CA ALA A 392 -0.90 -6.32 13.98
C ALA A 392 -1.15 -7.78 14.39
N ALA A 393 -0.42 -8.29 15.39
CA ALA A 393 -0.57 -9.65 15.90
C ALA A 393 -1.98 -9.90 16.46
N ASN A 394 -2.52 -8.97 17.26
CA ASN A 394 -3.90 -9.07 17.77
C ASN A 394 -4.95 -9.07 16.66
N GLY A 395 -4.79 -8.20 15.65
CA GLY A 395 -5.65 -8.19 14.46
C GLY A 395 -5.57 -9.51 13.70
N PHE A 396 -4.36 -10.05 13.55
CA PHE A 396 -4.13 -11.33 12.89
C PHE A 396 -4.72 -12.52 13.68
N ASP A 397 -4.56 -12.57 15.01
CA ASP A 397 -5.18 -13.63 15.83
C ASP A 397 -6.71 -13.64 15.69
N LYS A 398 -7.35 -12.46 15.68
CA LYS A 398 -8.80 -12.36 15.41
C LYS A 398 -9.17 -12.83 14.01
N PHE A 399 -8.32 -12.57 13.01
CA PHE A 399 -8.51 -13.05 11.65
C PHE A 399 -8.38 -14.59 11.58
N ILE A 400 -7.39 -15.18 12.22
CA ILE A 400 -7.23 -16.64 12.30
C ILE A 400 -8.46 -17.26 12.95
N ASN A 401 -8.90 -16.75 14.09
CA ASN A 401 -10.12 -17.24 14.76
C ASN A 401 -11.37 -17.11 13.91
N TYR A 402 -11.44 -16.11 13.01
CA TYR A 402 -12.53 -15.96 12.06
C TYR A 402 -12.47 -17.03 10.96
N ILE A 403 -11.31 -17.21 10.30
CA ILE A 403 -11.21 -18.15 9.17
C ILE A 403 -11.28 -19.62 9.61
N GLU A 404 -10.83 -19.95 10.82
CA GLU A 404 -10.91 -21.31 11.39
C GLU A 404 -12.35 -21.84 11.56
N LYS A 405 -13.35 -20.95 11.56
CA LYS A 405 -14.77 -21.35 11.56
C LYS A 405 -15.20 -22.05 10.28
N PHE A 406 -14.37 -22.00 9.23
CA PHE A 406 -14.66 -22.58 7.90
C PHE A 406 -13.77 -23.79 7.58
N LYS A 407 -13.10 -24.37 8.59
CA LYS A 407 -12.34 -25.63 8.48
C LYS A 407 -13.21 -26.85 8.24
#